data_4c5961dfc0c61e7bdb5c79222288bbb6
#
_entry.id   4c5961dfc0c61e7bdb5c79222288bbb6
#
_cell.length_a   1.000
_cell.length_b   1.000
_cell.length_c   1.000
_cell.angle_alpha   90.00
_cell.angle_beta   90.00
_cell.angle_gamma   90.00
#
_symmetry.space_group_name_H-M   'P 1'
#
loop_
_entity.id
_entity.type
_entity.pdbx_description
1 polymer ?
#
loop_
_entity_poly.entity_id
_entity_poly.type
_entity_poly.pdbx_seq_one_letter_code
_entity_poly.pdbx_strand_id
1 'polypeptide(L)'
;VTRLIATDLDGTLLRDDKTLSARTVAALTAAEEAGIEVFFVTGRPARWMDVVRNHVQSHGTAICANGAVVTDLRTDGGLLAVRALERDAALHVVHTLREAAPGTSFAVEMTTGINYEPAYPPFHLDPGASVAVAEKLLHEDTPGAGAPVLKLLAHHTELAPDAFLDLARTTAGDRASITRSSPSALLEVSGLGVSKATTLAACCAERGIAPAEVVAFGDMPNDIEMLSWAGASFAMGNAHPDVVAAAKGRTAANEEDGVALVIERILAARAEGRAEAR
;
A
#
# COMPACT_ATOMS: atom_id res chain seq x y z
N VAL A 1 -6.27 2.70 24.26
CA VAL A 1 -4.82 2.40 24.27
C VAL A 1 -4.42 1.87 22.91
N THR A 2 -3.37 2.44 22.30
CA THR A 2 -2.86 1.99 20.99
C THR A 2 -2.32 0.56 21.09
N ARG A 3 -2.78 -0.34 20.22
CA ARG A 3 -2.33 -1.73 20.10
C ARG A 3 -1.65 -2.03 18.77
N LEU A 4 -1.93 -1.21 17.74
CA LEU A 4 -1.38 -1.40 16.41
C LEU A 4 -1.01 -0.07 15.76
N ILE A 5 0.14 -0.06 15.11
CA ILE A 5 0.61 1.00 14.21
C ILE A 5 0.56 0.44 12.78
N ALA A 6 -0.18 1.10 11.91
CA ALA A 6 -0.24 0.80 10.48
C ALA A 6 0.44 1.94 9.71
N THR A 7 1.51 1.66 9.00
CA THR A 7 2.26 2.68 8.26
C THR A 7 2.41 2.32 6.80
N ASP A 8 2.14 3.29 5.92
CA ASP A 8 2.66 3.21 4.57
C ASP A 8 4.18 3.31 4.56
N LEU A 9 4.81 3.01 3.43
CA LEU A 9 6.26 2.98 3.25
C LEU A 9 6.77 4.19 2.48
N ASP A 10 6.47 4.27 1.18
CA ASP A 10 7.03 5.28 0.28
C ASP A 10 6.43 6.65 0.54
N GLY A 11 7.27 7.63 0.87
CA GLY A 11 6.80 8.97 1.25
C GLY A 11 6.23 9.06 2.67
N THR A 12 6.21 7.96 3.42
CA THR A 12 5.70 7.89 4.79
C THR A 12 6.79 7.42 5.77
N LEU A 13 7.05 6.12 5.84
CA LEU A 13 8.06 5.55 6.74
C LEU A 13 9.47 5.68 6.18
N LEU A 14 9.61 5.47 4.87
CA LEU A 14 10.88 5.52 4.14
C LEU A 14 11.22 6.95 3.74
N ARG A 15 12.49 7.30 3.83
CA ARG A 15 13.07 8.48 3.23
C ARG A 15 13.02 8.39 1.70
N ASP A 16 13.28 9.48 1.02
CA ASP A 16 13.25 9.54 -0.46
C ASP A 16 14.29 8.62 -1.10
N ASP A 17 15.42 8.39 -0.42
CA ASP A 17 16.46 7.43 -0.80
C ASP A 17 16.09 5.96 -0.50
N LYS A 18 14.87 5.71 -0.03
CA LYS A 18 14.32 4.39 0.34
C LYS A 18 14.99 3.75 1.55
N THR A 19 15.64 4.51 2.39
CA THR A 19 16.21 4.04 3.66
C THR A 19 15.32 4.36 4.85
N LEU A 20 15.57 3.70 5.97
CA LEU A 20 15.05 4.04 7.30
C LEU A 20 16.11 4.79 8.09
N SER A 21 15.72 5.86 8.76
CA SER A 21 16.63 6.52 9.71
C SER A 21 16.86 5.67 10.96
N ALA A 22 17.98 5.87 11.62
CA ALA A 22 18.24 5.22 12.90
C ALA A 22 17.17 5.53 13.96
N ARG A 23 16.61 6.75 13.93
CA ARG A 23 15.51 7.16 14.81
C ARG A 23 14.24 6.38 14.54
N THR A 24 13.86 6.24 13.27
CA THR A 24 12.68 5.48 12.86
C THR A 24 12.82 4.01 13.27
N VAL A 25 13.99 3.39 13.04
CA VAL A 25 14.25 2.02 13.47
C VAL A 25 14.13 1.89 14.99
N ALA A 26 14.73 2.80 15.76
CA ALA A 26 14.64 2.79 17.23
C ALA A 26 13.18 2.95 17.72
N ALA A 27 12.40 3.83 17.10
CA ALA A 27 11.00 4.04 17.46
C ALA A 27 10.13 2.80 17.18
N LEU A 28 10.32 2.13 16.03
CA LEU A 28 9.64 0.88 15.70
C LEU A 28 9.98 -0.23 16.70
N THR A 29 11.27 -0.40 17.00
CA THR A 29 11.73 -1.39 17.99
C THR A 29 11.10 -1.12 19.37
N ALA A 30 11.10 0.13 19.83
CA ALA A 30 10.50 0.50 21.12
C ALA A 30 8.97 0.29 21.16
N ALA A 31 8.29 0.49 20.03
CA ALA A 31 6.86 0.18 19.90
C ALA A 31 6.61 -1.34 20.07
N GLU A 32 7.37 -2.17 19.37
CA GLU A 32 7.28 -3.64 19.47
C GLU A 32 7.59 -4.13 20.90
N GLU A 33 8.65 -3.61 21.55
CA GLU A 33 8.99 -3.92 22.93
C GLU A 33 7.89 -3.50 23.94
N ALA A 34 7.15 -2.43 23.61
CA ALA A 34 6.00 -2.00 24.39
C ALA A 34 4.73 -2.85 24.13
N GLY A 35 4.80 -3.85 23.23
CA GLY A 35 3.69 -4.74 22.86
C GLY A 35 2.70 -4.08 21.90
N ILE A 36 3.14 -3.12 21.10
CA ILE A 36 2.36 -2.53 20.01
C ILE A 36 2.75 -3.25 18.72
N GLU A 37 1.77 -3.82 18.02
CA GLU A 37 2.02 -4.43 16.72
C GLU A 37 2.33 -3.37 15.67
N VAL A 38 3.25 -3.68 14.75
CA VAL A 38 3.57 -2.80 13.61
C VAL A 38 3.22 -3.53 12.32
N PHE A 39 2.36 -2.91 11.51
CA PHE A 39 1.99 -3.38 10.18
C PHE A 39 2.52 -2.41 9.13
N PHE A 40 3.21 -2.94 8.15
CA PHE A 40 3.59 -2.22 6.94
C PHE A 40 2.47 -2.38 5.91
N VAL A 41 1.90 -1.28 5.42
CA VAL A 41 0.72 -1.29 4.54
C VAL A 41 1.02 -0.50 3.28
N THR A 42 1.38 -1.19 2.20
CA THR A 42 2.04 -0.57 1.04
C THR A 42 1.46 -0.97 -0.31
N GLY A 43 1.66 -0.11 -1.32
CA GLY A 43 1.46 -0.47 -2.73
C GLY A 43 2.53 -1.39 -3.30
N ARG A 44 3.68 -1.55 -2.63
CA ARG A 44 4.77 -2.42 -3.07
C ARG A 44 4.33 -3.89 -3.14
N PRO A 45 4.84 -4.67 -4.10
CA PRO A 45 4.70 -6.13 -4.06
C PRO A 45 5.53 -6.73 -2.90
N ALA A 46 5.14 -7.91 -2.43
CA ALA A 46 5.80 -8.58 -1.31
C ALA A 46 7.31 -8.80 -1.52
N ARG A 47 7.75 -9.03 -2.76
CA ARG A 47 9.18 -9.21 -3.11
C ARG A 47 10.05 -7.96 -2.90
N TRP A 48 9.45 -6.77 -2.69
CA TRP A 48 10.19 -5.53 -2.43
C TRP A 48 10.20 -5.12 -0.96
N MET A 49 9.87 -6.03 -0.07
CA MET A 49 9.79 -5.76 1.36
C MET A 49 11.12 -5.91 2.11
N ASP A 50 12.21 -6.24 1.42
CA ASP A 50 13.55 -6.36 2.03
C ASP A 50 14.01 -5.05 2.68
N VAL A 51 13.52 -3.91 2.19
CA VAL A 51 13.80 -2.58 2.75
C VAL A 51 13.41 -2.44 4.23
N VAL A 52 12.43 -3.19 4.70
CA VAL A 52 11.98 -3.19 6.10
C VAL A 52 12.19 -4.54 6.80
N ARG A 53 12.39 -5.62 6.07
CA ARG A 53 12.52 -7.00 6.61
C ARG A 53 13.58 -7.10 7.72
N ASN A 54 14.74 -6.48 7.54
CA ASN A 54 15.85 -6.52 8.48
C ASN A 54 15.63 -5.69 9.76
N HIS A 55 14.53 -4.93 9.82
CA HIS A 55 14.16 -4.06 10.93
C HIS A 55 12.94 -4.55 11.70
N VAL A 56 12.48 -5.76 11.40
CA VAL A 56 11.35 -6.42 12.07
C VAL A 56 11.90 -7.38 13.12
N GLN A 57 11.48 -7.24 14.38
CA GLN A 57 11.91 -8.12 15.46
C GLN A 57 10.85 -9.17 15.82
N SER A 58 9.68 -8.74 16.26
CA SER A 58 8.65 -9.64 16.79
C SER A 58 7.36 -9.67 15.96
N HIS A 59 7.05 -8.61 15.22
CA HIS A 59 5.82 -8.45 14.44
C HIS A 59 6.16 -8.12 12.99
N GLY A 60 6.00 -9.05 12.10
CA GLY A 60 6.44 -8.91 10.71
C GLY A 60 5.29 -8.93 9.69
N THR A 61 4.09 -8.51 10.05
CA THR A 61 2.98 -8.50 9.09
C THR A 61 3.10 -7.34 8.12
N ALA A 62 3.09 -7.66 6.83
CA ALA A 62 3.00 -6.68 5.76
C ALA A 62 1.75 -6.92 4.90
N ILE A 63 1.06 -5.84 4.61
CA ILE A 63 -0.06 -5.77 3.67
C ILE A 63 0.48 -5.10 2.40
N CYS A 64 0.63 -5.88 1.34
CA CYS A 64 1.29 -5.48 0.10
C CYS A 64 0.30 -5.33 -1.05
N ALA A 65 0.76 -4.73 -2.15
CA ALA A 65 -0.04 -4.52 -3.37
C ALA A 65 -1.42 -3.88 -3.07
N ASN A 66 -1.45 -2.82 -2.23
CA ASN A 66 -2.67 -2.12 -1.78
C ASN A 66 -3.72 -3.03 -1.13
N GLY A 67 -3.30 -4.06 -0.43
CA GLY A 67 -4.22 -4.98 0.26
C GLY A 67 -4.43 -6.32 -0.44
N ALA A 68 -3.87 -6.51 -1.64
CA ALA A 68 -4.04 -7.77 -2.37
C ALA A 68 -3.27 -8.95 -1.75
N VAL A 69 -2.24 -8.68 -0.95
CA VAL A 69 -1.41 -9.70 -0.30
C VAL A 69 -1.17 -9.36 1.15
N VAL A 70 -1.27 -10.37 2.01
CA VAL A 70 -0.74 -10.33 3.38
C VAL A 70 0.41 -11.30 3.47
N THR A 71 1.54 -10.87 4.02
CA THR A 71 2.74 -11.70 4.18
C THR A 71 3.36 -11.53 5.57
N ASP A 72 4.04 -12.56 6.05
CA ASP A 72 4.88 -12.49 7.25
C ASP A 72 6.34 -12.29 6.83
N LEU A 73 6.91 -11.15 7.15
CA LEU A 73 8.28 -10.79 6.80
C LEU A 73 9.35 -11.61 7.56
N ARG A 74 8.96 -12.33 8.63
CA ARG A 74 9.87 -13.22 9.39
C ARG A 74 10.08 -14.55 8.69
N THR A 75 9.23 -14.88 7.74
CA THR A 75 9.35 -16.09 6.91
C THR A 75 9.83 -15.75 5.52
N ASP A 76 10.52 -16.67 4.84
CA ASP A 76 11.02 -16.46 3.48
C ASP A 76 9.86 -16.39 2.45
N GLY A 77 9.16 -15.26 2.43
CA GLY A 77 8.15 -14.95 1.39
C GLY A 77 6.82 -15.69 1.54
N GLY A 78 6.51 -16.22 2.72
CA GLY A 78 5.24 -16.89 2.99
C GLY A 78 4.05 -15.93 2.83
N LEU A 79 3.21 -16.16 1.81
CA LEU A 79 1.95 -15.44 1.64
C LEU A 79 0.92 -16.02 2.62
N LEU A 80 0.39 -15.18 3.50
CA LEU A 80 -0.65 -15.55 4.46
C LEU A 80 -2.05 -15.48 3.84
N ALA A 81 -2.27 -14.48 2.97
CA ALA A 81 -3.52 -14.30 2.25
C ALA A 81 -3.29 -13.62 0.90
N VAL A 82 -4.13 -13.96 -0.08
CA VAL A 82 -4.17 -13.32 -1.41
C VAL A 82 -5.61 -12.95 -1.72
N ARG A 83 -5.83 -11.68 -2.08
CA ARG A 83 -7.09 -11.11 -2.54
C ARG A 83 -6.92 -10.68 -4.00
N ALA A 84 -7.07 -11.61 -4.91
CA ALA A 84 -6.77 -11.43 -6.32
C ALA A 84 -7.73 -10.44 -7.00
N LEU A 85 -7.24 -9.78 -8.05
CA LEU A 85 -8.04 -9.11 -9.06
C LEU A 85 -8.49 -10.17 -10.09
N GLU A 86 -9.79 -10.34 -10.24
CA GLU A 86 -10.37 -11.24 -11.22
C GLU A 86 -9.96 -10.82 -12.65
N ARG A 87 -9.57 -11.79 -13.49
CA ARG A 87 -9.06 -11.50 -14.83
C ARG A 87 -10.08 -10.81 -15.73
N ASP A 88 -11.36 -11.20 -15.63
CA ASP A 88 -12.45 -10.56 -16.37
C ASP A 88 -12.64 -9.10 -15.95
N ALA A 89 -12.50 -8.80 -14.65
CA ALA A 89 -12.54 -7.43 -14.16
C ALA A 89 -11.32 -6.62 -14.67
N ALA A 90 -10.13 -7.21 -14.66
CA ALA A 90 -8.94 -6.58 -15.21
C ALA A 90 -9.08 -6.29 -16.71
N LEU A 91 -9.58 -7.26 -17.50
CA LEU A 91 -9.84 -7.07 -18.93
C LEU A 91 -10.90 -5.99 -19.19
N HIS A 92 -11.97 -5.95 -18.39
CA HIS A 92 -12.96 -4.89 -18.47
C HIS A 92 -12.31 -3.51 -18.27
N VAL A 93 -11.47 -3.35 -17.24
CA VAL A 93 -10.74 -2.09 -17.00
C VAL A 93 -9.82 -1.73 -18.16
N VAL A 94 -9.08 -2.70 -18.70
CA VAL A 94 -8.20 -2.50 -19.88
C VAL A 94 -9.00 -1.95 -21.06
N HIS A 95 -10.11 -2.59 -21.44
CA HIS A 95 -10.92 -2.18 -22.58
C HIS A 95 -11.54 -0.80 -22.36
N THR A 96 -12.14 -0.59 -21.17
CA THR A 96 -12.77 0.67 -20.84
C THR A 96 -11.79 1.85 -20.84
N LEU A 97 -10.59 1.67 -20.26
CA LEU A 97 -9.57 2.74 -20.25
C LEU A 97 -8.94 2.98 -21.61
N ARG A 98 -8.81 1.96 -22.47
CA ARG A 98 -8.36 2.18 -23.86
C ARG A 98 -9.34 3.04 -24.66
N GLU A 99 -10.65 2.90 -24.41
CA GLU A 99 -11.69 3.71 -25.05
C GLU A 99 -11.75 5.12 -24.47
N ALA A 100 -11.74 5.25 -23.13
CA ALA A 100 -11.92 6.52 -22.46
C ALA A 100 -10.65 7.39 -22.44
N ALA A 101 -9.45 6.78 -22.46
CA ALA A 101 -8.14 7.42 -22.43
C ALA A 101 -7.19 6.72 -23.43
N PRO A 102 -7.33 6.96 -24.74
CA PRO A 102 -6.45 6.39 -25.76
C PRO A 102 -4.97 6.72 -25.45
N GLY A 103 -4.10 5.72 -25.59
CA GLY A 103 -2.68 5.85 -25.21
C GLY A 103 -2.35 5.33 -23.81
N THR A 104 -3.35 4.86 -23.06
CA THR A 104 -3.11 4.15 -21.80
C THR A 104 -2.35 2.85 -22.06
N SER A 105 -1.28 2.64 -21.31
CA SER A 105 -0.48 1.41 -21.32
C SER A 105 -0.58 0.69 -19.98
N PHE A 106 -0.42 -0.64 -20.00
CA PHE A 106 -0.70 -1.47 -18.84
C PHE A 106 0.47 -2.37 -18.44
N ALA A 107 0.54 -2.65 -17.13
CA ALA A 107 1.32 -3.75 -16.59
C ALA A 107 0.45 -4.60 -15.65
N VAL A 108 0.75 -5.87 -15.55
CA VAL A 108 0.04 -6.86 -14.74
C VAL A 108 0.98 -7.37 -13.66
N GLU A 109 0.71 -7.04 -12.41
CA GLU A 109 1.42 -7.55 -11.25
C GLU A 109 0.77 -8.84 -10.77
N MET A 110 1.54 -9.91 -10.74
CA MET A 110 1.12 -11.24 -10.27
C MET A 110 1.92 -11.64 -9.02
N THR A 111 1.53 -12.71 -8.36
CA THR A 111 2.33 -13.29 -7.26
C THR A 111 3.72 -13.74 -7.70
N THR A 112 3.91 -14.02 -8.97
CA THR A 112 5.18 -14.48 -9.59
C THR A 112 6.05 -13.36 -10.15
N GLY A 113 5.56 -12.13 -10.24
CA GLY A 113 6.26 -10.98 -10.79
C GLY A 113 5.39 -10.08 -11.63
N ILE A 114 6.00 -9.08 -12.27
CA ILE A 114 5.32 -8.12 -13.13
C ILE A 114 5.52 -8.48 -14.60
N ASN A 115 4.45 -8.33 -15.39
CA ASN A 115 4.47 -8.40 -16.85
C ASN A 115 3.90 -7.10 -17.41
N TYR A 116 4.32 -6.64 -18.57
CA TYR A 116 3.93 -5.32 -19.07
C TYR A 116 3.83 -5.22 -20.58
N GLU A 117 3.09 -4.23 -21.02
CA GLU A 117 2.97 -3.90 -22.44
C GLU A 117 4.24 -3.25 -22.99
N PRO A 118 4.52 -3.40 -24.31
CA PRO A 118 5.68 -2.74 -24.91
C PRO A 118 5.70 -1.22 -24.74
N ALA A 119 4.54 -0.58 -24.66
CA ALA A 119 4.39 0.86 -24.47
C ALA A 119 4.39 1.29 -22.99
N TYR A 120 4.35 0.35 -22.05
CA TYR A 120 4.40 0.67 -20.62
C TYR A 120 5.81 1.16 -20.24
N PRO A 121 5.95 2.28 -19.52
CA PRO A 121 7.26 2.79 -19.16
C PRO A 121 8.03 1.79 -18.29
N PRO A 122 9.35 1.63 -18.51
CA PRO A 122 10.18 0.71 -17.74
C PRO A 122 10.53 1.30 -16.36
N PHE A 123 9.52 1.50 -15.51
CA PHE A 123 9.72 1.99 -14.14
C PHE A 123 10.57 1.04 -13.32
N HIS A 124 10.40 -0.26 -13.55
CA HIS A 124 11.19 -1.32 -12.93
C HIS A 124 11.34 -2.45 -13.93
N LEU A 125 12.58 -2.69 -14.37
CA LEU A 125 12.90 -3.82 -15.24
C LEU A 125 12.97 -5.09 -14.41
N ASP A 126 12.11 -6.05 -14.72
CA ASP A 126 12.17 -7.41 -14.20
C ASP A 126 12.68 -8.32 -15.35
N PRO A 127 13.87 -8.92 -15.21
CA PRO A 127 14.44 -9.77 -16.27
C PRO A 127 13.56 -10.98 -16.65
N GLY A 128 12.67 -11.38 -15.74
CA GLY A 128 11.71 -12.48 -15.94
C GLY A 128 10.38 -12.05 -16.56
N ALA A 129 10.17 -10.75 -16.80
CA ALA A 129 8.89 -10.23 -17.26
C ALA A 129 8.56 -10.66 -18.70
N SER A 130 7.31 -11.07 -18.91
CA SER A 130 6.74 -11.22 -20.23
C SER A 130 6.28 -9.86 -20.77
N VAL A 131 6.60 -9.59 -22.04
CA VAL A 131 6.19 -8.35 -22.71
C VAL A 131 5.20 -8.68 -23.81
N ALA A 132 3.94 -8.27 -23.62
CA ALA A 132 2.85 -8.47 -24.57
C ALA A 132 1.70 -7.50 -24.25
N VAL A 133 0.71 -7.38 -25.14
CA VAL A 133 -0.52 -6.61 -24.85
C VAL A 133 -1.24 -7.17 -23.61
N ALA A 134 -1.91 -6.31 -22.86
CA ALA A 134 -2.52 -6.67 -21.57
C ALA A 134 -3.52 -7.83 -21.70
N GLU A 135 -4.29 -7.88 -22.77
CA GLU A 135 -5.25 -8.94 -23.06
C GLU A 135 -4.56 -10.32 -23.16
N LYS A 136 -3.36 -10.36 -23.75
CA LYS A 136 -2.56 -11.58 -23.82
C LYS A 136 -1.95 -11.93 -22.47
N LEU A 137 -1.46 -10.94 -21.72
CA LEU A 137 -0.89 -11.15 -20.38
C LEU A 137 -1.93 -11.66 -19.38
N LEU A 138 -3.19 -11.27 -19.56
CA LEU A 138 -4.32 -11.70 -18.73
C LEU A 138 -4.98 -13.00 -19.23
N HIS A 139 -4.59 -13.55 -20.39
CA HIS A 139 -5.16 -14.78 -20.91
C HIS A 139 -4.68 -16.00 -20.12
N GLU A 140 -5.57 -16.96 -19.88
CA GLU A 140 -5.30 -18.15 -19.04
C GLU A 140 -4.21 -19.08 -19.65
N ASP A 141 -4.05 -19.09 -20.96
CA ASP A 141 -3.07 -19.92 -21.66
C ASP A 141 -1.65 -19.33 -21.70
N THR A 142 -1.44 -18.14 -21.12
CA THR A 142 -0.12 -17.49 -21.07
C THR A 142 0.78 -18.22 -20.05
N PRO A 143 2.07 -18.47 -20.32
CA PRO A 143 2.98 -19.04 -19.33
C PRO A 143 2.97 -18.22 -18.03
N GLY A 144 2.71 -18.89 -16.90
CA GLY A 144 2.51 -18.23 -15.60
C GLY A 144 1.09 -17.76 -15.33
N ALA A 145 0.15 -17.96 -16.25
CA ALA A 145 -1.25 -17.56 -16.11
C ALA A 145 -2.00 -18.21 -14.91
N GLY A 146 -1.49 -19.29 -14.36
CA GLY A 146 -2.04 -19.87 -13.11
C GLY A 146 -1.78 -19.04 -11.87
N ALA A 147 -0.89 -18.04 -11.93
CA ALA A 147 -0.61 -17.17 -10.81
C ALA A 147 -1.73 -16.12 -10.62
N PRO A 148 -2.16 -15.86 -9.36
CA PRO A 148 -3.11 -14.81 -9.07
C PRO A 148 -2.62 -13.44 -9.55
N VAL A 149 -3.52 -12.67 -10.17
CA VAL A 149 -3.30 -11.26 -10.48
C VAL A 149 -3.51 -10.45 -9.21
N LEU A 150 -2.51 -9.70 -8.78
CA LEU A 150 -2.58 -8.87 -7.58
C LEU A 150 -3.13 -7.49 -7.89
N LYS A 151 -2.63 -6.88 -8.96
CA LYS A 151 -3.09 -5.59 -9.45
C LYS A 151 -2.78 -5.41 -10.93
N LEU A 152 -3.58 -4.56 -11.57
CA LEU A 152 -3.29 -4.00 -12.88
C LEU A 152 -2.75 -2.57 -12.66
N LEU A 153 -1.69 -2.22 -13.38
CA LEU A 153 -1.15 -0.87 -13.43
C LEU A 153 -1.56 -0.23 -14.75
N ALA A 154 -2.06 0.99 -14.71
CA ALA A 154 -2.42 1.77 -15.90
C ALA A 154 -1.68 3.10 -15.90
N HIS A 155 -0.96 3.38 -16.97
CA HIS A 155 -0.16 4.60 -17.11
C HIS A 155 -0.60 5.40 -18.33
N HIS A 156 -0.67 6.72 -18.18
CA HIS A 156 -0.93 7.67 -19.27
C HIS A 156 0.11 8.78 -19.26
N THR A 157 0.64 9.13 -20.43
CA THR A 157 1.75 10.10 -20.56
C THR A 157 1.30 11.56 -20.53
N GLU A 158 0.05 11.84 -20.94
CA GLU A 158 -0.43 13.21 -21.18
C GLU A 158 -1.48 13.69 -20.17
N LEU A 159 -2.22 12.76 -19.54
CA LEU A 159 -3.26 13.13 -18.59
C LEU A 159 -2.67 13.56 -17.25
N ALA A 160 -3.29 14.56 -16.63
CA ALA A 160 -2.96 14.91 -15.25
C ALA A 160 -3.35 13.76 -14.30
N PRO A 161 -2.55 13.46 -13.27
CA PRO A 161 -2.76 12.28 -12.41
C PRO A 161 -4.15 12.18 -11.78
N ASP A 162 -4.68 13.29 -11.24
CA ASP A 162 -6.00 13.30 -10.61
C ASP A 162 -7.13 13.17 -11.64
N ALA A 163 -7.00 13.84 -12.80
CA ALA A 163 -7.96 13.72 -13.88
C ALA A 163 -8.03 12.29 -14.44
N PHE A 164 -6.89 11.61 -14.53
CA PHE A 164 -6.85 10.21 -14.98
C PHE A 164 -7.47 9.28 -13.94
N LEU A 165 -7.24 9.52 -12.64
CA LEU A 165 -7.86 8.77 -11.55
C LEU A 165 -9.39 8.93 -11.55
N ASP A 166 -9.89 10.16 -11.68
CA ASP A 166 -11.32 10.45 -11.71
C ASP A 166 -12.00 9.82 -12.92
N LEU A 167 -11.38 9.93 -14.10
CA LEU A 167 -11.86 9.29 -15.33
C LEU A 167 -11.98 7.77 -15.13
N ALA A 168 -10.92 7.13 -14.63
CA ALA A 168 -10.89 5.68 -14.42
C ALA A 168 -11.94 5.21 -13.41
N ARG A 169 -12.10 5.93 -12.29
CA ARG A 169 -13.12 5.63 -11.29
C ARG A 169 -14.54 5.78 -11.84
N THR A 170 -14.77 6.81 -12.66
CA THR A 170 -16.09 7.04 -13.26
C THR A 170 -16.45 5.98 -14.29
N THR A 171 -15.48 5.48 -15.05
CA THR A 171 -15.72 4.58 -16.18
C THR A 171 -15.60 3.09 -15.84
N ALA A 172 -14.78 2.73 -14.86
CA ALA A 172 -14.46 1.35 -14.53
C ALA A 172 -14.50 1.02 -13.02
N GLY A 173 -14.86 1.97 -12.16
CA GLY A 173 -14.86 1.79 -10.71
C GLY A 173 -15.95 0.88 -10.15
N ASP A 174 -16.89 0.46 -10.97
CA ASP A 174 -17.93 -0.54 -10.62
C ASP A 174 -17.40 -1.99 -10.63
N ARG A 175 -16.23 -2.23 -11.25
CA ARG A 175 -15.63 -3.57 -11.42
C ARG A 175 -14.34 -3.76 -10.63
N ALA A 176 -13.70 -2.68 -10.20
CA ALA A 176 -12.42 -2.74 -9.51
C ALA A 176 -12.23 -1.55 -8.57
N SER A 177 -11.36 -1.71 -7.58
CA SER A 177 -10.88 -0.62 -6.74
C SER A 177 -9.72 0.09 -7.43
N ILE A 178 -9.85 1.39 -7.71
CA ILE A 178 -8.85 2.17 -8.47
C ILE A 178 -8.30 3.30 -7.59
N THR A 179 -6.98 3.35 -7.49
CA THR A 179 -6.25 4.35 -6.70
C THR A 179 -4.93 4.75 -7.37
N ARG A 180 -4.18 5.64 -6.73
CA ARG A 180 -2.78 5.94 -7.07
C ARG A 180 -1.93 6.15 -5.83
N SER A 181 -0.65 5.82 -5.94
CA SER A 181 0.36 5.94 -4.89
C SER A 181 1.58 6.76 -5.32
N SER A 182 1.52 7.38 -6.50
CA SER A 182 2.62 8.18 -7.04
C SER A 182 2.10 9.53 -7.55
N PRO A 183 2.98 10.55 -7.69
CA PRO A 183 2.61 11.84 -8.27
C PRO A 183 2.43 11.79 -9.80
N SER A 184 2.74 10.67 -10.45
CA SER A 184 2.53 10.48 -11.89
C SER A 184 1.12 9.96 -12.21
N ALA A 185 0.73 10.02 -13.49
CA ALA A 185 -0.51 9.41 -13.99
C ALA A 185 -0.37 7.88 -14.10
N LEU A 186 -0.05 7.26 -12.97
CA LEU A 186 0.04 5.82 -12.78
C LEU A 186 -1.05 5.39 -11.81
N LEU A 187 -2.03 4.67 -12.33
CA LEU A 187 -3.13 4.11 -11.54
C LEU A 187 -2.82 2.68 -11.13
N GLU A 188 -3.31 2.32 -9.96
CA GLU A 188 -3.25 0.97 -9.40
C GLU A 188 -4.68 0.44 -9.25
N VAL A 189 -4.95 -0.68 -9.92
CA VAL A 189 -6.26 -1.32 -9.98
C VAL A 189 -6.19 -2.64 -9.24
N SER A 190 -6.99 -2.78 -8.21
CA SER A 190 -7.10 -3.98 -7.37
C SER A 190 -8.50 -4.60 -7.50
N GLY A 191 -8.69 -5.79 -6.96
CA GLY A 191 -10.02 -6.42 -6.88
C GLY A 191 -11.05 -5.50 -6.20
N LEU A 192 -12.29 -5.59 -6.60
CA LEU A 192 -13.36 -4.77 -6.04
C LEU A 192 -13.44 -4.97 -4.52
N GLY A 193 -13.42 -3.89 -3.76
CA GLY A 193 -13.38 -3.90 -2.30
C GLY A 193 -12.03 -4.30 -1.70
N VAL A 194 -10.98 -4.45 -2.50
CA VAL A 194 -9.61 -4.65 -2.02
C VAL A 194 -8.92 -3.30 -1.90
N SER A 195 -8.54 -2.93 -0.69
CA SER A 195 -7.76 -1.73 -0.39
C SER A 195 -6.86 -1.95 0.83
N LYS A 196 -5.94 -1.03 1.08
CA LYS A 196 -5.14 -1.00 2.30
C LYS A 196 -6.03 -1.09 3.54
N ALA A 197 -7.12 -0.33 3.57
CA ALA A 197 -8.06 -0.25 4.68
C ALA A 197 -8.82 -1.56 4.90
N THR A 198 -9.41 -2.13 3.86
CA THR A 198 -10.25 -3.33 4.00
C THR A 198 -9.45 -4.55 4.43
N THR A 199 -8.21 -4.67 3.96
CA THR A 199 -7.33 -5.76 4.35
C THR A 199 -6.76 -5.54 5.76
N LEU A 200 -6.39 -4.29 6.11
CA LEU A 200 -5.99 -3.95 7.48
C LEU A 200 -7.13 -4.25 8.46
N ALA A 201 -8.36 -3.85 8.15
CA ALA A 201 -9.52 -4.11 8.99
C ALA A 201 -9.76 -5.61 9.21
N ALA A 202 -9.61 -6.43 8.16
CA ALA A 202 -9.71 -7.89 8.28
C ALA A 202 -8.63 -8.47 9.21
N CYS A 203 -7.37 -8.06 9.03
CA CYS A 203 -6.26 -8.49 9.88
C CYS A 203 -6.43 -8.05 11.34
N CYS A 204 -6.97 -6.86 11.58
CA CYS A 204 -7.29 -6.36 12.93
C CYS A 204 -8.41 -7.16 13.58
N ALA A 205 -9.48 -7.47 12.82
CA ALA A 205 -10.61 -8.26 13.33
C ALA A 205 -10.16 -9.65 13.78
N GLU A 206 -9.30 -10.34 13.01
CA GLU A 206 -8.72 -11.64 13.39
C GLU A 206 -7.91 -11.58 14.70
N ARG A 207 -7.33 -10.42 15.04
CA ARG A 207 -6.54 -10.18 16.25
C ARG A 207 -7.35 -9.56 17.40
N GLY A 208 -8.64 -9.33 17.20
CA GLY A 208 -9.48 -8.61 18.17
C GLY A 208 -8.97 -7.21 18.47
N ILE A 209 -8.47 -6.49 17.45
CA ILE A 209 -8.03 -5.10 17.53
C ILE A 209 -9.11 -4.22 16.92
N ALA A 210 -9.68 -3.32 17.72
CA ALA A 210 -10.68 -2.38 17.26
C ALA A 210 -10.03 -1.19 16.51
N PRO A 211 -10.75 -0.54 15.58
CA PRO A 211 -10.23 0.67 14.90
C PRO A 211 -9.72 1.73 15.85
N ALA A 212 -10.38 1.92 17.01
CA ALA A 212 -9.98 2.88 18.04
C ALA A 212 -8.60 2.60 18.67
N GLU A 213 -8.05 1.40 18.47
CA GLU A 213 -6.75 0.97 18.99
C GLU A 213 -5.65 1.05 17.92
N VAL A 214 -6.00 1.52 16.71
CA VAL A 214 -5.09 1.63 15.55
C VAL A 214 -4.67 3.07 15.33
N VAL A 215 -3.37 3.26 15.12
CA VAL A 215 -2.77 4.52 14.63
C VAL A 215 -2.24 4.30 13.24
N ALA A 216 -2.65 5.12 12.27
CA ALA A 216 -2.27 4.97 10.87
C ALA A 216 -1.51 6.19 10.33
N PHE A 217 -0.59 5.94 9.38
CA PHE A 217 0.23 6.95 8.69
C PHE A 217 0.18 6.75 7.19
N GLY A 218 0.13 7.85 6.44
CA GLY A 218 0.13 7.82 4.99
C GLY A 218 0.34 9.20 4.35
N ASP A 219 0.57 9.22 3.03
CA ASP A 219 0.85 10.44 2.28
C ASP A 219 0.13 10.52 0.92
N MET A 220 -0.33 9.40 0.34
CA MET A 220 -0.93 9.35 -0.99
C MET A 220 -2.40 8.88 -0.99
N PRO A 221 -3.16 9.12 -2.07
CA PRO A 221 -4.60 8.81 -2.13
C PRO A 221 -4.98 7.37 -1.78
N ASN A 222 -4.11 6.38 -2.00
CA ASN A 222 -4.33 4.99 -1.59
C ASN A 222 -4.35 4.78 -0.06
N ASP A 223 -3.97 5.79 0.74
CA ASP A 223 -4.00 5.77 2.21
C ASP A 223 -5.29 6.34 2.80
N ILE A 224 -6.05 7.10 2.03
CA ILE A 224 -7.21 7.87 2.52
C ILE A 224 -8.19 6.99 3.30
N GLU A 225 -8.56 5.84 2.76
CA GLU A 225 -9.50 4.93 3.42
C GLU A 225 -8.92 4.39 4.74
N MET A 226 -7.63 4.04 4.77
CA MET A 226 -6.94 3.54 5.96
C MET A 226 -6.88 4.61 7.05
N LEU A 227 -6.52 5.84 6.68
CA LEU A 227 -6.44 6.97 7.61
C LEU A 227 -7.83 7.35 8.16
N SER A 228 -8.87 7.28 7.34
CA SER A 228 -10.25 7.53 7.75
C SER A 228 -10.76 6.44 8.71
N TRP A 229 -10.40 5.18 8.48
CA TRP A 229 -10.84 4.03 9.26
C TRP A 229 -10.17 3.95 10.65
N ALA A 230 -8.87 4.23 10.74
CA ALA A 230 -8.10 4.12 11.98
C ALA A 230 -8.60 5.09 13.06
N GLY A 231 -8.52 4.72 14.34
CA GLY A 231 -8.94 5.54 15.47
C GLY A 231 -8.16 6.85 15.61
N ALA A 232 -6.85 6.80 15.35
CA ALA A 232 -6.00 7.97 15.16
C ALA A 232 -5.26 7.82 13.82
N SER A 233 -5.06 8.92 13.11
CA SER A 233 -4.33 8.91 11.85
C SER A 233 -3.59 10.21 11.61
N PHE A 234 -2.47 10.11 10.91
CA PHE A 234 -1.58 11.25 10.66
C PHE A 234 -1.20 11.29 9.18
N ALA A 235 -1.53 12.41 8.52
CA ALA A 235 -0.96 12.76 7.24
C ALA A 235 0.48 13.23 7.43
N MET A 236 1.38 12.76 6.57
CA MET A 236 2.76 13.21 6.54
C MET A 236 2.87 14.67 6.12
N GLY A 237 3.95 15.36 6.48
CA GLY A 237 4.18 16.75 6.10
C GLY A 237 4.27 16.97 4.59
N ASN A 238 4.69 15.95 3.85
CA ASN A 238 4.77 15.89 2.38
C ASN A 238 3.50 15.31 1.71
N ALA A 239 2.41 15.06 2.46
CA ALA A 239 1.23 14.36 1.95
C ALA A 239 0.45 15.15 0.91
N HIS A 240 -0.24 14.41 0.04
CA HIS A 240 -1.24 14.95 -0.90
C HIS A 240 -2.34 15.73 -0.16
N PRO A 241 -2.86 16.85 -0.71
CA PRO A 241 -3.89 17.66 -0.03
C PRO A 241 -5.12 16.88 0.43
N ASP A 242 -5.60 15.92 -0.38
CA ASP A 242 -6.76 15.08 -0.03
C ASP A 242 -6.48 14.17 1.17
N VAL A 243 -5.23 13.70 1.30
CA VAL A 243 -4.79 12.90 2.45
C VAL A 243 -4.76 13.76 3.72
N VAL A 244 -4.27 14.99 3.59
CA VAL A 244 -4.28 15.98 4.69
C VAL A 244 -5.72 16.27 5.15
N ALA A 245 -6.67 16.35 4.22
CA ALA A 245 -8.08 16.60 4.53
C ALA A 245 -8.76 15.38 5.20
N ALA A 246 -8.33 14.16 4.87
CA ALA A 246 -8.93 12.92 5.38
C ALA A 246 -8.36 12.47 6.73
N ALA A 247 -7.10 12.80 7.04
CA ALA A 247 -6.44 12.39 8.27
C ALA A 247 -6.93 13.18 9.48
N LYS A 248 -6.90 12.55 10.65
CA LYS A 248 -7.32 13.16 11.94
C LYS A 248 -6.25 14.08 12.55
N GLY A 249 -5.01 13.97 12.06
CA GLY A 249 -3.88 14.79 12.49
C GLY A 249 -2.81 14.89 11.42
N ARG A 250 -1.75 15.63 11.73
CA ARG A 250 -0.58 15.81 10.86
C ARG A 250 0.70 15.54 11.65
N THR A 251 1.73 15.11 10.95
CA THR A 251 3.09 14.96 11.49
C THR A 251 4.09 15.62 10.53
N ALA A 252 5.38 15.54 10.86
CA ALA A 252 6.46 16.01 10.01
C ALA A 252 6.57 15.17 8.72
N ALA A 253 7.38 15.61 7.76
CA ALA A 253 7.64 14.88 6.53
C ALA A 253 8.40 13.57 6.79
N ASN A 254 8.42 12.67 5.78
CA ASN A 254 9.18 11.43 5.83
C ASN A 254 10.69 11.69 6.06
N GLU A 255 11.26 12.73 5.44
CA GLU A 255 12.66 13.15 5.64
C GLU A 255 12.95 13.67 7.07
N GLU A 256 11.92 14.05 7.81
CA GLU A 256 11.99 14.59 9.18
C GLU A 256 11.55 13.59 10.24
N ASP A 257 11.53 12.30 9.92
CA ASP A 257 11.15 11.19 10.81
C ASP A 257 9.73 11.33 11.39
N GLY A 258 8.76 11.82 10.61
CA GLY A 258 7.40 12.15 11.06
C GLY A 258 6.67 10.99 11.74
N VAL A 259 6.88 9.74 11.29
CA VAL A 259 6.30 8.55 11.93
C VAL A 259 6.93 8.32 13.31
N ALA A 260 8.27 8.38 13.41
CA ALA A 260 8.98 8.19 14.67
C ALA A 260 8.56 9.20 15.74
N LEU A 261 8.38 10.48 15.37
CA LEU A 261 7.91 11.54 16.27
C LEU A 261 6.56 11.22 16.93
N VAL A 262 5.65 10.60 16.20
CA VAL A 262 4.33 10.21 16.74
C VAL A 262 4.46 8.97 17.60
N ILE A 263 5.23 7.98 17.19
CA ILE A 263 5.48 6.76 17.98
C ILE A 263 6.08 7.12 19.33
N GLU A 264 7.10 7.97 19.37
CA GLU A 264 7.74 8.44 20.61
C GLU A 264 6.72 9.10 21.56
N ARG A 265 5.80 9.94 21.03
CA ARG A 265 4.72 10.55 21.83
C ARG A 265 3.75 9.53 22.39
N ILE A 266 3.38 8.50 21.60
CA ILE A 266 2.50 7.41 22.05
C ILE A 266 3.15 6.65 23.21
N LEU A 267 4.45 6.34 23.08
CA LEU A 267 5.19 5.62 24.10
C LEU A 267 5.35 6.43 25.39
N ALA A 268 5.63 7.72 25.28
CA ALA A 268 5.73 8.63 26.43
C ALA A 268 4.39 8.71 27.20
N ALA A 269 3.27 8.95 26.50
CA ALA A 269 1.93 8.98 27.11
C ALA A 269 1.57 7.65 27.78
N ARG A 270 1.97 6.52 27.21
CA ARG A 270 1.75 5.19 27.78
C ARG A 270 2.55 4.97 29.07
N ALA A 271 3.77 5.50 29.13
CA ALA A 271 4.62 5.43 30.32
C ALA A 271 4.06 6.28 31.48
N GLU A 272 3.57 7.50 31.19
CA GLU A 272 2.93 8.39 32.14
C GLU A 272 1.65 7.77 32.73
N GLY A 273 0.75 7.25 31.91
CA GLY A 273 -0.47 6.59 32.37
C GLY A 273 -0.22 5.32 33.21
N ARG A 274 0.91 4.63 33.00
CA ARG A 274 1.32 3.51 33.86
C ARG A 274 1.89 3.98 35.21
N ALA A 275 2.52 5.15 35.26
CA ALA A 275 3.06 5.71 36.50
C ALA A 275 1.94 6.21 37.42
N GLU A 276 0.88 6.80 36.85
CA GLU A 276 -0.29 7.27 37.61
C GLU A 276 -1.19 6.13 38.13
N ALA A 277 -1.13 4.94 37.51
CA ALA A 277 -1.93 3.79 37.92
C ALA A 277 -1.26 2.90 39.00
N ARG A 278 -0.05 3.24 39.43
CA ARG A 278 0.68 2.55 40.53
C ARG A 278 0.62 3.34 41.83
#